data_707e4d205b3c81d64615fa60ea629781
#
_entry.id   707e4d205b3c81d64615fa60ea629781
#
_cell.length_a   1.000
_cell.length_b   1.000
_cell.length_c   1.000
_cell.angle_alpha   90.00
_cell.angle_beta   90.00
_cell.angle_gamma   90.00
#
_symmetry.space_group_name_H-M   'P 1'
#
loop_
_entity.id
_entity.type
_entity.pdbx_description
1 polymer ?
#
loop_
_entity_poly.entity_id
_entity_poly.type
_entity_poly.pdbx_seq_one_letter_code
_entity_poly.pdbx_strand_id
1 'polypeptide(L)'
;MAMTKHRKRDKQTVWLGDAEFDAELLPALTYFKRAGIQTEFSCAGVSLLDEPENHSLYAYITFITSKKTESFIEYSMERMRHRLLVTYEPSRKRYDPSSFFIGHNRRFCTLMNQYAQGFYLSQC
;
A
#
# COMPACT_ATOMS: atom_id res chain seq x y z
N MET A 1 25.55 18.42 -15.75
CA MET A 1 25.02 18.18 -15.44
C MET A 1 24.48 18.21 -15.02
N ALA A 2 24.06 18.32 -14.97
CA ALA A 2 23.37 18.42 -14.55
C ALA A 2 22.94 17.97 -14.04
N MET A 3 22.72 17.87 -14.03
CA MET A 3 22.21 17.51 -13.57
C MET A 3 21.61 17.35 -13.10
N THR A 4 21.44 17.32 -13.22
CA THR A 4 20.76 17.18 -12.89
C THR A 4 20.40 16.83 -12.18
N LYS A 5 20.56 17.21 -12.11
CA LYS A 5 19.98 16.96 -11.48
C LYS A 5 19.35 16.11 -11.25
N HIS A 6 19.42 15.57 -10.91
CA HIS A 6 18.63 14.95 -10.68
C HIS A 6 17.73 15.10 -10.24
N ARG A 7 17.62 14.56 -10.49
CA ARG A 7 16.50 15.16 -10.11
C ARG A 7 15.53 14.35 -9.32
N LYS A 8 14.98 14.90 -8.33
CA LYS A 8 13.99 14.28 -7.50
C LYS A 8 12.69 14.13 -8.26
N ARG A 9 12.08 12.93 -8.13
CA ARG A 9 10.83 12.66 -8.74
C ARG A 9 9.74 12.77 -7.71
N ASP A 10 8.84 13.71 -7.85
CA ASP A 10 7.74 13.87 -6.89
C ASP A 10 6.70 12.79 -7.11
N LYS A 11 6.20 12.24 -6.01
CA LYS A 11 5.09 11.32 -6.07
C LYS A 11 3.81 12.07 -6.36
N GLN A 12 2.93 11.45 -7.12
CA GLN A 12 1.61 11.98 -7.33
C GLN A 12 0.72 11.55 -6.18
N THR A 13 0.02 12.52 -5.60
CA THR A 13 -0.90 12.26 -4.51
C THR A 13 -2.28 12.77 -4.86
N VAL A 14 -3.27 12.24 -4.16
CA VAL A 14 -4.67 12.65 -4.32
C VAL A 14 -5.27 12.81 -2.94
N TRP A 15 -6.33 13.61 -2.87
CA TRP A 15 -7.05 13.83 -1.62
C TRP A 15 -8.35 13.06 -1.62
N LEU A 16 -8.62 12.35 -0.53
CA LEU A 16 -9.91 11.71 -0.27
C LEU A 16 -10.39 12.23 1.08
N GLY A 17 -11.42 13.08 1.04
CA GLY A 17 -11.86 13.76 2.24
C GLY A 17 -10.75 14.64 2.77
N ASP A 18 -10.33 14.40 4.01
CA ASP A 18 -9.30 15.21 4.66
C ASP A 18 -7.91 14.57 4.60
N ALA A 19 -7.76 13.45 3.91
CA ALA A 19 -6.50 12.72 3.88
C ALA A 19 -5.89 12.72 2.49
N GLU A 20 -4.57 12.84 2.44
CA GLU A 20 -3.81 12.78 1.19
C GLU A 20 -3.22 11.39 1.05
N PHE A 21 -3.34 10.80 -0.14
CA PHE A 21 -2.86 9.45 -0.43
C PHE A 21 -2.02 9.45 -1.69
N ASP A 22 -1.09 8.50 -1.77
CA ASP A 22 -0.35 8.29 -3.01
C ASP A 22 -1.32 7.81 -4.10
N ALA A 23 -1.30 8.48 -5.25
CA ALA A 23 -2.23 8.17 -6.33
C ALA A 23 -2.10 6.72 -6.80
N GLU A 24 -0.91 6.16 -6.68
CA GLU A 24 -0.63 4.80 -7.12
C GLU A 24 -1.46 3.76 -6.36
N LEU A 25 -1.84 4.05 -5.13
CA LEU A 25 -2.65 3.14 -4.30
C LEU A 25 -4.13 3.51 -4.27
N LEU A 26 -4.54 4.56 -4.99
CA LEU A 26 -5.92 5.00 -4.95
C LEU A 26 -6.92 3.91 -5.31
N PRO A 27 -6.70 3.08 -6.36
CA PRO A 27 -7.67 2.02 -6.65
C PRO A 27 -7.86 1.06 -5.48
N ALA A 28 -6.75 0.63 -4.85
CA ALA A 28 -6.84 -0.27 -3.71
C ALA A 28 -7.63 0.35 -2.56
N LEU A 29 -7.28 1.59 -2.21
CA LEU A 29 -7.92 2.27 -1.08
C LEU A 29 -9.42 2.46 -1.32
N THR A 30 -9.80 2.72 -2.57
CA THR A 30 -11.21 2.86 -2.94
C THR A 30 -11.96 1.55 -2.75
N TYR A 31 -11.38 0.44 -3.20
CA TYR A 31 -12.02 -0.87 -3.04
C TYR A 31 -12.07 -1.30 -1.58
N PHE A 32 -11.03 -1.01 -0.79
CA PHE A 32 -11.06 -1.31 0.64
C PHE A 32 -12.22 -0.59 1.31
N LYS A 33 -12.37 0.69 1.01
CA LYS A 33 -13.47 1.46 1.58
C LYS A 33 -14.81 0.87 1.22
N ARG A 34 -15.01 0.48 -0.04
CA ARG A 34 -16.25 -0.14 -0.49
C ARG A 34 -16.50 -1.47 0.18
N ALA A 35 -15.44 -2.22 0.48
CA ALA A 35 -15.56 -3.51 1.13
C ALA A 35 -15.73 -3.43 2.64
N GLY A 36 -15.64 -2.23 3.21
CA GLY A 36 -15.74 -2.07 4.66
C GLY A 36 -14.45 -2.37 5.39
N ILE A 37 -13.32 -2.32 4.69
CA ILE A 37 -12.00 -2.51 5.29
C ILE A 37 -11.41 -1.13 5.56
N GLN A 38 -11.05 -0.88 6.82
CA GLN A 38 -10.53 0.42 7.22
C GLN A 38 -9.01 0.42 7.14
N THR A 39 -8.47 1.48 6.55
CA THR A 39 -7.04 1.72 6.50
C THR A 39 -6.70 2.99 7.26
N GLU A 40 -5.45 3.11 7.71
CA GLU A 40 -5.02 4.29 8.46
C GLU A 40 -3.94 5.05 7.72
N PHE A 41 -2.87 4.36 7.34
CA PHE A 41 -1.75 4.98 6.61
C PHE A 41 -1.42 4.15 5.39
N SER A 42 -0.85 4.79 4.38
CA SER A 42 -0.35 4.09 3.22
C SER A 42 0.75 4.89 2.55
N CYS A 43 1.62 4.18 1.85
CA CYS A 43 2.70 4.81 1.09
C CYS A 43 3.07 3.87 -0.05
N ALA A 44 3.29 4.43 -1.23
CA ALA A 44 3.69 3.62 -2.39
C ALA A 44 5.18 3.26 -2.36
N GLY A 45 5.92 3.82 -1.40
CA GLY A 45 7.36 3.61 -1.32
C GLY A 45 8.10 4.46 -2.33
N VAL A 46 9.43 4.39 -2.30
CA VAL A 46 10.25 5.10 -3.27
C VAL A 46 10.61 4.17 -4.42
N SER A 47 10.96 4.74 -5.56
CA SER A 47 11.56 3.97 -6.63
C SER A 47 13.07 4.06 -6.51
N LEU A 48 13.78 3.26 -7.32
CA LEU A 48 15.23 3.33 -7.33
C LEU A 48 15.76 4.67 -7.83
N LEU A 49 14.90 5.45 -8.50
CA LEU A 49 15.27 6.75 -9.04
C LEU A 49 14.89 7.91 -8.13
N ASP A 50 14.13 7.64 -7.06
CA ASP A 50 13.65 8.68 -6.17
C ASP A 50 14.59 8.88 -5.01
N GLU A 51 14.54 10.09 -4.45
CA GLU A 51 15.18 10.34 -3.17
C GLU A 51 14.19 10.00 -2.07
N PRO A 52 14.63 9.31 -1.01
CA PRO A 52 13.71 8.82 0.03
C PRO A 52 13.32 9.88 1.06
N GLU A 53 13.40 11.14 0.75
CA GLU A 53 13.03 12.19 1.71
C GLU A 53 11.52 12.22 1.91
N ASN A 54 11.11 12.23 3.15
CA ASN A 54 9.70 12.37 3.53
C ASN A 54 8.81 11.24 3.02
N HIS A 55 9.41 10.10 2.65
CA HIS A 55 8.68 8.93 2.17
C HIS A 55 9.23 7.69 2.83
N SER A 56 8.37 6.69 2.98
CA SER A 56 8.83 5.38 3.37
C SER A 56 9.66 4.77 2.25
N LEU A 57 10.71 4.03 2.59
CA LEU A 57 11.50 3.29 1.60
C LEU A 57 10.64 2.22 0.93
N TYR A 58 9.73 1.61 1.68
CA TYR A 58 8.96 0.47 1.19
C TYR A 58 7.49 0.84 1.10
N ALA A 59 6.82 0.27 0.11
CA ALA A 59 5.38 0.41 -0.02
C ALA A 59 4.70 -0.33 1.13
N TYR A 60 3.64 0.26 1.68
CA TYR A 60 2.89 -0.38 2.75
C TYR A 60 1.47 0.19 2.82
N ILE A 61 0.61 -0.55 3.49
CA ILE A 61 -0.73 -0.09 3.86
C ILE A 61 -0.97 -0.54 5.28
N THR A 62 -1.38 0.39 6.15
CA THR A 62 -1.73 0.06 7.54
C THR A 62 -3.22 -0.15 7.63
N PHE A 63 -3.63 -1.33 8.07
CA PHE A 63 -5.03 -1.72 8.21
C PHE A 63 -5.43 -1.75 9.67
N ILE A 64 -6.65 -1.30 9.94
CA ILE A 64 -7.27 -1.46 11.24
C ILE A 64 -7.85 -2.88 11.29
N THR A 65 -7.58 -3.60 12.38
CA THR A 65 -7.97 -5.01 12.46
C THR A 65 -9.50 -5.17 12.44
N SER A 66 -9.95 -6.19 11.73
CA SER A 66 -11.34 -6.62 11.66
C SER A 66 -11.35 -7.98 11.00
N LYS A 67 -12.49 -8.66 11.02
CA LYS A 67 -12.60 -9.94 10.33
C LYS A 67 -12.37 -9.80 8.83
N LYS A 68 -12.91 -8.75 8.23
CA LYS A 68 -12.70 -8.52 6.80
C LYS A 68 -11.26 -8.21 6.48
N THR A 69 -10.61 -7.41 7.34
CA THR A 69 -9.18 -7.15 7.18
C THR A 69 -8.38 -8.43 7.23
N GLU A 70 -8.65 -9.29 8.21
CA GLU A 70 -7.93 -10.55 8.34
C GLU A 70 -8.12 -11.42 7.10
N SER A 71 -9.35 -11.47 6.59
CA SER A 71 -9.62 -12.24 5.38
C SER A 71 -8.84 -11.69 4.18
N PHE A 72 -8.75 -10.37 4.07
CA PHE A 72 -7.99 -9.77 2.98
C PHE A 72 -6.50 -10.02 3.15
N ILE A 73 -5.98 -9.94 4.37
CA ILE A 73 -4.56 -10.21 4.63
C ILE A 73 -4.23 -11.66 4.21
N GLU A 74 -5.07 -12.63 4.59
CA GLU A 74 -4.87 -14.00 4.18
C GLU A 74 -4.91 -14.17 2.67
N TYR A 75 -5.88 -13.51 2.04
CA TYR A 75 -6.02 -13.52 0.58
C TYR A 75 -4.73 -13.04 -0.09
N SER A 76 -4.15 -11.97 0.44
CA SER A 76 -2.92 -11.40 -0.10
C SER A 76 -1.71 -12.27 0.16
N MET A 77 -1.62 -12.84 1.36
CA MET A 77 -0.50 -13.70 1.72
C MET A 77 -0.44 -14.94 0.83
N GLU A 78 -1.59 -15.53 0.54
CA GLU A 78 -1.65 -16.69 -0.33
C GLU A 78 -1.14 -16.39 -1.73
N ARG A 79 -1.33 -15.16 -2.19
CA ARG A 79 -0.99 -14.77 -3.56
C ARG A 79 0.39 -14.17 -3.70
N MET A 80 0.81 -13.37 -2.74
CA MET A 80 2.10 -12.70 -2.80
C MET A 80 3.23 -13.52 -2.19
N ARG A 81 2.90 -14.37 -1.23
CA ARG A 81 3.86 -15.27 -0.60
C ARG A 81 5.08 -14.53 -0.08
N HIS A 82 6.27 -14.91 -0.54
CA HIS A 82 7.53 -14.35 -0.03
C HIS A 82 7.80 -12.90 -0.46
N ARG A 83 6.89 -12.30 -1.22
CA ARG A 83 7.02 -10.89 -1.60
C ARG A 83 6.29 -9.95 -0.66
N LEU A 84 5.62 -10.49 0.33
CA LEU A 84 4.81 -9.72 1.26
C LEU A 84 5.31 -9.95 2.67
N LEU A 85 5.59 -8.86 3.35
CA LEU A 85 5.87 -8.88 4.78
C LEU A 85 4.63 -8.36 5.50
N VAL A 86 4.12 -9.13 6.44
CA VAL A 86 2.98 -8.71 7.24
C VAL A 86 3.43 -8.59 8.68
N THR A 87 3.27 -7.41 9.24
CA THR A 87 3.57 -7.15 10.64
C THR A 87 2.28 -6.84 11.36
N TYR A 88 2.12 -7.40 12.55
CA TYR A 88 0.98 -7.10 13.40
C TYR A 88 1.47 -6.38 14.65
N GLU A 89 0.82 -5.27 14.96
CA GLU A 89 1.14 -4.51 16.16
C GLU A 89 -0.01 -4.63 17.16
N PRO A 90 0.16 -5.41 18.22
CA PRO A 90 -0.95 -5.66 19.16
C PRO A 90 -1.41 -4.42 19.91
N SER A 91 -0.48 -3.52 20.26
CA SER A 91 -0.81 -2.35 21.09
C SER A 91 -1.78 -1.42 20.38
N ARG A 92 -1.71 -1.31 19.07
CA ARG A 92 -2.61 -0.49 18.27
C ARG A 92 -3.62 -1.29 17.46
N LYS A 93 -3.49 -2.61 17.47
CA LYS A 93 -4.35 -3.52 16.68
C LYS A 93 -4.31 -3.15 15.20
N ARG A 94 -3.11 -3.22 14.64
CA ARG A 94 -2.87 -2.86 13.24
C ARG A 94 -2.12 -3.96 12.53
N TYR A 95 -2.46 -4.17 11.27
CA TYR A 95 -1.67 -4.97 10.34
C TYR A 95 -0.98 -4.03 9.37
N ASP A 96 0.30 -4.31 9.10
CA ASP A 96 1.11 -3.52 8.18
C ASP A 96 1.70 -4.43 7.11
N PRO A 97 0.91 -4.82 6.10
CA PRO A 97 1.51 -5.48 4.94
C PRO A 97 2.38 -4.50 4.17
N SER A 98 3.56 -4.96 3.78
CA SER A 98 4.51 -4.10 3.10
C SER A 98 5.39 -4.90 2.15
N SER A 99 6.01 -4.20 1.21
CA SER A 99 7.15 -4.74 0.49
C SER A 99 8.38 -4.66 1.40
N PHE A 100 9.46 -5.34 1.03
CA PHE A 100 10.70 -5.25 1.78
C PHE A 100 11.91 -5.15 0.85
N PHE A 101 11.69 -4.82 -0.41
CA PHE A 101 12.70 -4.41 -1.37
C PHE A 101 12.18 -3.21 -2.13
N ILE A 102 13.01 -2.19 -2.29
CA ILE A 102 12.60 -0.99 -3.03
C ILE A 102 12.17 -1.37 -4.45
N GLY A 103 12.87 -2.31 -5.07
CA GLY A 103 12.53 -2.76 -6.41
C GLY A 103 11.18 -3.46 -6.51
N HIS A 104 10.58 -3.87 -5.40
CA HIS A 104 9.28 -4.52 -5.38
C HIS A 104 8.13 -3.54 -5.07
N ASN A 105 8.42 -2.26 -4.80
CA ASN A 105 7.38 -1.32 -4.40
C ASN A 105 6.29 -1.18 -5.46
N ARG A 106 6.67 -1.04 -6.72
CA ARG A 106 5.68 -0.92 -7.79
C ARG A 106 4.84 -2.17 -7.93
N ARG A 107 5.49 -3.32 -7.82
CA ARG A 107 4.76 -4.60 -7.90
C ARG A 107 3.80 -4.74 -6.75
N PHE A 108 4.22 -4.33 -5.55
CA PHE A 108 3.35 -4.34 -4.38
C PHE A 108 2.08 -3.51 -4.65
N CYS A 109 2.26 -2.29 -5.15
CA CYS A 109 1.11 -1.41 -5.42
C CYS A 109 0.19 -2.00 -6.48
N THR A 110 0.76 -2.53 -7.56
CA THR A 110 -0.02 -3.15 -8.63
C THR A 110 -0.83 -4.32 -8.10
N LEU A 111 -0.18 -5.19 -7.32
CA LEU A 111 -0.84 -6.37 -6.78
C LEU A 111 -1.90 -5.99 -5.74
N MET A 112 -1.63 -5.01 -4.90
CA MET A 112 -2.63 -4.55 -3.93
C MET A 112 -3.86 -4.01 -4.63
N ASN A 113 -3.67 -3.25 -5.72
CA ASN A 113 -4.80 -2.76 -6.49
C ASN A 113 -5.60 -3.91 -7.09
N GLN A 114 -4.93 -4.91 -7.65
CA GLN A 114 -5.60 -6.08 -8.22
C GLN A 114 -6.32 -6.89 -7.15
N TYR A 115 -5.66 -7.12 -6.02
CA TYR A 115 -6.23 -7.95 -4.96
C TYR A 115 -7.38 -7.25 -4.26
N ALA A 116 -7.29 -5.94 -4.07
CA ALA A 116 -8.38 -5.19 -3.47
C ALA A 116 -9.64 -5.29 -4.34
N GLN A 117 -9.47 -5.15 -5.65
CA GLN A 117 -10.59 -5.29 -6.58
C GLN A 117 -11.14 -6.70 -6.56
N GLY A 118 -10.27 -7.71 -6.69
CA GLY A 118 -10.69 -9.10 -6.71
C GLY A 118 -11.40 -9.51 -5.44
N PHE A 119 -10.86 -9.09 -4.30
CA PHE A 119 -11.48 -9.40 -3.01
C PHE A 119 -12.86 -8.75 -2.90
N TYR A 120 -12.96 -7.46 -3.25
CA TYR A 120 -14.23 -6.76 -3.22
C TYR A 120 -15.28 -7.46 -4.08
N LEU A 121 -14.90 -7.82 -5.31
CA LEU A 121 -15.85 -8.47 -6.22
C LEU A 121 -16.26 -9.84 -5.70
N SER A 122 -15.40 -10.54 -4.98
CA SER A 122 -15.75 -11.85 -4.41
C SER A 122 -16.72 -11.74 -3.25
N GLN A 123 -16.89 -10.56 -2.67
CA GLN A 123 -17.82 -10.32 -1.57
C GLN A 123 -19.21 -9.94 -2.05
N CYS A 124 -19.39 -9.68 -3.31
CA CYS A 124 -20.69 -9.31 -3.88
C CYS A 124 -21.58 -10.50 -4.16
#